data_f10114dbe075e5adaee9a0a57459f396
#
_entry.id   f10114dbe075e5adaee9a0a57459f396
#
_cell.length_a   1.000
_cell.length_b   1.000
_cell.length_c   1.000
_cell.angle_alpha   90.00
_cell.angle_beta   90.00
_cell.angle_gamma   90.00
#
_symmetry.space_group_name_H-M   'P 1'
#
loop_
_entity.id
_entity.type
_entity.pdbx_description
1 polymer ?
#
loop_
_entity_poly.entity_id
_entity_poly.type
_entity_poly.pdbx_seq_one_letter_code
_entity_poly.pdbx_strand_id
1 'polypeptide(L)'
;MLERGIGLVYGGGCVGLMGVMADTILDGGGEVIGVIPDSLMRREVGHRGVTELHIVETMHERKALMADLADAFIALPGGYGTLEEFAEIVTWSQLGIQQKPCGLLNVEDYWSGLLQFVDHAVREDFVRAENRELILVASSAEEMLKKLEAWRPPVHIEKWLDEAKR
;
A
#
# COMPACT_ATOMS: atom_id res chain seq x y z
N MET A 1 -3.86 -0.23 -15.09
CA MET A 1 -2.87 -1.30 -14.80
C MET A 1 -2.65 -2.17 -16.02
N LEU A 2 -3.65 -2.85 -16.54
CA LEU A 2 -3.53 -3.81 -17.68
C LEU A 2 -2.78 -3.25 -18.90
N GLU A 3 -3.17 -2.09 -19.40
CA GLU A 3 -2.50 -1.44 -20.55
C GLU A 3 -1.02 -1.12 -20.34
N ARG A 4 -0.56 -1.13 -19.09
CA ARG A 4 0.84 -0.86 -18.69
C ARG A 4 1.58 -2.11 -18.24
N GLY A 5 0.97 -3.30 -18.31
CA GLY A 5 1.56 -4.54 -17.83
C GLY A 5 1.83 -4.57 -16.33
N ILE A 6 1.01 -3.85 -15.54
CA ILE A 6 1.14 -3.79 -14.07
C ILE A 6 0.24 -4.87 -13.46
N GLY A 7 0.85 -5.82 -12.75
CA GLY A 7 0.17 -6.82 -11.94
C GLY A 7 -0.36 -6.28 -10.61
N LEU A 8 -1.14 -7.08 -9.92
CA LEU A 8 -1.72 -6.78 -8.61
C LEU A 8 -1.16 -7.72 -7.54
N VAL A 9 -0.58 -7.16 -6.48
CA VAL A 9 -0.33 -7.86 -5.21
C VAL A 9 -1.31 -7.34 -4.18
N TYR A 10 -2.06 -8.24 -3.52
CA TYR A 10 -3.09 -7.82 -2.56
C TYR A 10 -3.34 -8.87 -1.48
N GLY A 11 -4.23 -8.56 -0.55
CA GLY A 11 -4.54 -9.40 0.62
C GLY A 11 -5.29 -10.70 0.37
N GLY A 12 -5.43 -11.14 -0.89
CA GLY A 12 -5.94 -12.47 -1.24
C GLY A 12 -7.44 -12.69 -0.99
N GLY A 13 -8.21 -11.66 -0.59
CA GLY A 13 -9.64 -11.79 -0.30
C GLY A 13 -10.52 -11.67 -1.56
N CYS A 14 -11.66 -12.37 -1.58
CA CYS A 14 -12.65 -12.31 -2.67
C CYS A 14 -13.84 -11.39 -2.38
N VAL A 15 -13.84 -10.66 -1.25
CA VAL A 15 -15.00 -9.86 -0.80
C VAL A 15 -14.75 -8.37 -1.02
N GLY A 16 -15.81 -7.65 -1.39
CA GLY A 16 -15.79 -6.19 -1.54
C GLY A 16 -14.87 -5.71 -2.66
N LEU A 17 -14.24 -4.54 -2.47
CA LEU A 17 -13.33 -3.95 -3.47
C LEU A 17 -12.13 -4.85 -3.79
N MET A 18 -11.67 -5.68 -2.85
CA MET A 18 -10.58 -6.62 -3.09
C MET A 18 -10.94 -7.63 -4.17
N GLY A 19 -12.10 -8.29 -4.06
CA GLY A 19 -12.57 -9.24 -5.07
C GLY A 19 -12.80 -8.58 -6.42
N VAL A 20 -13.52 -7.46 -6.44
CA VAL A 20 -13.80 -6.71 -7.68
C VAL A 20 -12.51 -6.32 -8.42
N MET A 21 -11.50 -5.88 -7.68
CA MET A 21 -10.22 -5.48 -8.28
C MET A 21 -9.46 -6.69 -8.84
N ALA A 22 -9.41 -7.78 -8.08
CA ALA A 22 -8.76 -9.01 -8.53
C ALA A 22 -9.44 -9.59 -9.78
N ASP A 23 -10.77 -9.73 -9.75
CA ASP A 23 -11.56 -10.22 -10.89
C ASP A 23 -11.37 -9.35 -12.14
N THR A 24 -11.40 -8.02 -11.99
CA THR A 24 -11.22 -7.09 -13.10
C THR A 24 -9.84 -7.25 -13.78
N ILE A 25 -8.79 -7.46 -12.99
CA ILE A 25 -7.43 -7.67 -13.51
C ILE A 25 -7.33 -9.04 -14.21
N LEU A 26 -7.88 -10.10 -13.60
CA LEU A 26 -7.89 -11.46 -14.18
C LEU A 26 -8.68 -11.52 -15.48
N ASP A 27 -9.88 -10.95 -15.51
CA ASP A 27 -10.74 -10.89 -16.72
C ASP A 27 -10.07 -10.15 -17.88
N GLY A 28 -9.22 -9.17 -17.56
CA GLY A 28 -8.39 -8.48 -18.54
C GLY A 28 -7.09 -9.19 -18.92
N GLY A 29 -6.85 -10.40 -18.41
CA GLY A 29 -5.65 -11.20 -18.67
C GLY A 29 -4.40 -10.73 -17.92
N GLY A 30 -4.57 -9.95 -16.84
CA GLY A 30 -3.47 -9.49 -15.99
C GLY A 30 -3.10 -10.49 -14.89
N GLU A 31 -1.98 -10.26 -14.24
CA GLU A 31 -1.47 -11.08 -13.15
C GLU A 31 -1.99 -10.57 -11.80
N VAL A 32 -2.43 -11.51 -10.96
CA VAL A 32 -2.90 -11.23 -9.59
C VAL A 32 -2.25 -12.19 -8.61
N ILE A 33 -1.52 -11.64 -7.65
CA ILE A 33 -0.88 -12.38 -6.56
C ILE A 33 -1.63 -12.04 -5.26
N GLY A 34 -2.22 -13.06 -4.64
CA GLY A 34 -2.89 -12.96 -3.35
C GLY A 34 -2.00 -13.44 -2.22
N VAL A 35 -1.99 -12.74 -1.09
CA VAL A 35 -1.32 -13.21 0.13
C VAL A 35 -2.33 -13.20 1.28
N ILE A 36 -2.62 -14.39 1.85
CA ILE A 36 -3.67 -14.53 2.84
C ILE A 36 -3.24 -15.43 4.01
N PRO A 37 -3.53 -15.07 5.27
CA PRO A 37 -3.33 -15.96 6.40
C PRO A 37 -4.27 -17.17 6.34
N ASP A 38 -3.77 -18.35 6.72
CA ASP A 38 -4.56 -19.59 6.76
C ASP A 38 -5.86 -19.44 7.58
N SER A 39 -5.82 -18.68 8.68
CA SER A 39 -7.01 -18.41 9.49
C SER A 39 -8.13 -17.66 8.73
N LEU A 40 -7.78 -16.79 7.77
CA LEU A 40 -8.75 -16.10 6.92
C LEU A 40 -9.15 -16.96 5.72
N MET A 41 -8.22 -17.72 5.16
CA MET A 41 -8.51 -18.67 4.09
C MET A 41 -9.56 -19.69 4.49
N ARG A 42 -9.48 -20.21 5.71
CA ARG A 42 -10.47 -21.17 6.28
C ARG A 42 -11.86 -20.56 6.50
N ARG A 43 -11.97 -19.24 6.60
CA ARG A 43 -13.27 -18.53 6.70
C ARG A 43 -13.91 -18.26 5.33
N GLU A 44 -13.41 -18.91 4.28
CA GLU A 44 -13.92 -18.81 2.90
C GLU A 44 -13.83 -17.42 2.26
N VAL A 45 -12.93 -16.58 2.75
CA VAL A 45 -12.71 -15.25 2.17
C VAL A 45 -11.55 -15.21 1.19
N GLY A 46 -10.81 -16.32 1.00
CA GLY A 46 -9.68 -16.41 0.07
C GLY A 46 -10.12 -16.57 -1.39
N HIS A 47 -9.48 -15.82 -2.28
CA HIS A 47 -9.73 -15.85 -3.72
C HIS A 47 -8.91 -16.95 -4.41
N ARG A 48 -9.52 -18.10 -4.69
CA ARG A 48 -8.84 -19.27 -5.29
C ARG A 48 -8.56 -19.15 -6.78
N GLY A 49 -9.11 -18.15 -7.45
CA GLY A 49 -8.97 -17.94 -8.91
C GLY A 49 -7.83 -17.02 -9.30
N VAL A 50 -7.04 -16.50 -8.34
CA VAL A 50 -5.90 -15.63 -8.64
C VAL A 50 -4.75 -16.39 -9.32
N THR A 51 -3.85 -15.67 -9.99
CA THR A 51 -2.72 -16.25 -10.70
C THR A 51 -1.79 -17.02 -9.74
N GLU A 52 -1.52 -16.43 -8.57
CA GLU A 52 -0.75 -17.05 -7.51
C GLU A 52 -1.35 -16.71 -6.14
N LEU A 53 -1.47 -17.71 -5.24
CA LEU A 53 -1.99 -17.53 -3.89
C LEU A 53 -1.01 -18.05 -2.86
N HIS A 54 -0.45 -17.13 -2.07
CA HIS A 54 0.41 -17.44 -0.93
C HIS A 54 -0.43 -17.56 0.35
N ILE A 55 -0.41 -18.73 0.97
CA ILE A 55 -1.01 -18.94 2.29
C ILE A 55 0.09 -18.84 3.33
N VAL A 56 -0.06 -17.91 4.27
CA VAL A 56 0.92 -17.63 5.33
C VAL A 56 0.32 -17.90 6.71
N GLU A 57 1.15 -17.96 7.75
CA GLU A 57 0.69 -18.27 9.10
C GLU A 57 0.11 -17.04 9.82
N THR A 58 0.75 -15.89 9.67
CA THR A 58 0.45 -14.67 10.43
C THR A 58 0.12 -13.45 9.55
N MET A 59 -0.52 -12.45 10.16
CA MET A 59 -0.74 -11.15 9.50
C MET A 59 0.57 -10.41 9.25
N HIS A 60 1.60 -10.61 10.08
CA HIS A 60 2.91 -10.00 9.87
C HIS A 60 3.62 -10.58 8.65
N GLU A 61 3.61 -11.91 8.49
CA GLU A 61 4.14 -12.57 7.29
C GLU A 61 3.40 -12.11 6.02
N ARG A 62 2.06 -11.99 6.09
CA ARG A 62 1.27 -11.47 4.97
C ARG A 62 1.78 -10.10 4.53
N LYS A 63 1.85 -9.15 5.45
CA LYS A 63 2.26 -7.77 5.14
C LYS A 63 3.70 -7.69 4.64
N ALA A 64 4.61 -8.44 5.26
CA ALA A 64 6.00 -8.52 4.82
C ALA A 64 6.11 -9.07 3.40
N LEU A 65 5.45 -10.19 3.10
CA LEU A 65 5.49 -10.80 1.78
C LEU A 65 4.84 -9.91 0.71
N MET A 66 3.70 -9.28 1.02
CA MET A 66 3.09 -8.29 0.10
C MET A 66 4.06 -7.13 -0.19
N ALA A 67 4.76 -6.66 0.83
CA ALA A 67 5.73 -5.58 0.66
C ALA A 67 6.95 -6.01 -0.17
N ASP A 68 7.40 -7.24 -0.03
CA ASP A 68 8.53 -7.77 -0.81
C ASP A 68 8.17 -7.93 -2.28
N LEU A 69 6.97 -8.45 -2.58
CA LEU A 69 6.49 -8.72 -3.93
C LEU A 69 6.09 -7.46 -4.71
N ALA A 70 5.64 -6.40 -4.03
CA ALA A 70 5.16 -5.18 -4.67
C ALA A 70 6.29 -4.21 -5.00
N ASP A 71 6.18 -3.47 -6.11
CA ASP A 71 7.08 -2.36 -6.47
C ASP A 71 6.56 -0.99 -6.02
N ALA A 72 5.27 -0.90 -5.71
CA ALA A 72 4.60 0.32 -5.26
C ALA A 72 3.36 -0.05 -4.43
N PHE A 73 2.89 0.88 -3.61
CA PHE A 73 1.73 0.68 -2.76
C PHE A 73 0.66 1.73 -3.04
N ILE A 74 -0.59 1.30 -3.19
CA ILE A 74 -1.74 2.18 -3.36
C ILE A 74 -2.83 1.77 -2.37
N ALA A 75 -3.19 2.67 -1.46
CA ALA A 75 -4.37 2.50 -0.64
C ALA A 75 -5.60 3.08 -1.35
N LEU A 76 -6.56 2.22 -1.65
CA LEU A 76 -7.91 2.60 -2.08
C LEU A 76 -8.74 3.03 -0.86
N PRO A 77 -9.89 3.71 -1.04
CA PRO A 77 -10.85 3.91 0.04
C PRO A 77 -11.13 2.61 0.79
N GLY A 78 -10.96 2.62 2.12
CA GLY A 78 -11.05 1.41 2.93
C GLY A 78 -11.19 1.70 4.42
N GLY A 79 -11.27 0.65 5.23
CA GLY A 79 -11.45 0.74 6.67
C GLY A 79 -10.14 0.67 7.47
N TYR A 80 -10.27 0.20 8.72
CA TYR A 80 -9.13 0.12 9.66
C TYR A 80 -7.98 -0.75 9.15
N GLY A 81 -8.25 -1.86 8.44
CA GLY A 81 -7.20 -2.70 7.88
C GLY A 81 -6.36 -1.97 6.84
N THR A 82 -7.02 -1.24 5.93
CA THR A 82 -6.32 -0.43 4.92
C THR A 82 -5.50 0.70 5.57
N LEU A 83 -6.05 1.36 6.59
CA LEU A 83 -5.34 2.40 7.33
C LEU A 83 -4.11 1.84 8.06
N GLU A 84 -4.25 0.69 8.71
CA GLU A 84 -3.17 0.03 9.44
C GLU A 84 -2.05 -0.40 8.49
N GLU A 85 -2.38 -1.10 7.40
CA GLU A 85 -1.41 -1.54 6.40
C GLU A 85 -0.69 -0.34 5.74
N PHE A 86 -1.44 0.71 5.42
CA PHE A 86 -0.86 1.92 4.82
C PHE A 86 0.07 2.67 5.80
N ALA A 87 -0.35 2.83 7.05
CA ALA A 87 0.47 3.48 8.08
C ALA A 87 1.77 2.71 8.35
N GLU A 88 1.71 1.37 8.36
CA GLU A 88 2.89 0.52 8.52
C GLU A 88 3.88 0.71 7.37
N ILE A 89 3.39 0.65 6.11
CA ILE A 89 4.27 0.76 4.95
C ILE A 89 4.90 2.16 4.81
N VAL A 90 4.17 3.22 5.17
CA VAL A 90 4.71 4.59 5.25
C VAL A 90 5.75 4.70 6.36
N THR A 91 5.51 4.06 7.51
CA THR A 91 6.49 4.01 8.62
C THR A 91 7.76 3.28 8.18
N TRP A 92 7.65 2.18 7.44
CA TRP A 92 8.82 1.49 6.90
C TRP A 92 9.60 2.35 5.90
N SER A 93 8.91 3.16 5.10
CA SER A 93 9.56 4.16 4.23
C SER A 93 10.30 5.22 5.06
N GLN A 94 9.65 5.76 6.10
CA GLN A 94 10.26 6.74 6.99
C GLN A 94 11.50 6.21 7.70
N LEU A 95 11.51 4.93 8.06
CA LEU A 95 12.64 4.25 8.72
C LEU A 95 13.72 3.75 7.75
N GLY A 96 13.51 3.90 6.44
CA GLY A 96 14.43 3.39 5.42
C GLY A 96 14.43 1.87 5.26
N ILE A 97 13.45 1.16 5.85
CA ILE A 97 13.28 -0.30 5.73
C ILE A 97 12.87 -0.66 4.30
N GLN A 98 12.07 0.19 3.66
CA GLN A 98 11.71 0.06 2.25
C GLN A 98 11.82 1.41 1.53
N GLN A 99 12.03 1.38 0.22
CA GLN A 99 12.19 2.56 -0.63
C GLN A 99 11.33 2.45 -1.90
N LYS A 100 10.05 2.14 -1.70
CA LYS A 100 9.05 2.03 -2.76
C LYS A 100 7.97 3.11 -2.55
N PRO A 101 7.38 3.67 -3.62
CA PRO A 101 6.38 4.74 -3.49
C PRO A 101 5.09 4.26 -2.83
N CYS A 102 4.51 5.14 -1.99
CA CYS A 102 3.25 4.90 -1.27
C CYS A 102 2.23 5.97 -1.65
N GLY A 103 1.06 5.57 -2.13
CA GLY A 103 0.01 6.47 -2.59
C GLY A 103 -1.35 6.25 -1.93
N LEU A 104 -2.05 7.36 -1.67
CA LEU A 104 -3.48 7.37 -1.32
C LEU A 104 -4.31 7.75 -2.54
N LEU A 105 -5.13 6.85 -3.03
CA LEU A 105 -6.10 7.15 -4.08
C LEU A 105 -7.32 7.84 -3.46
N ASN A 106 -7.30 9.17 -3.48
CA ASN A 106 -8.25 10.04 -2.79
C ASN A 106 -9.50 10.32 -3.65
N VAL A 107 -10.22 9.27 -4.01
CA VAL A 107 -11.49 9.38 -4.73
C VAL A 107 -12.53 10.02 -3.81
N GLU A 108 -13.28 10.98 -4.35
CA GLU A 108 -14.37 11.70 -3.63
C GLU A 108 -13.90 12.22 -2.26
N ASP A 109 -12.63 12.68 -2.18
CA ASP A 109 -12.05 13.23 -0.96
C ASP A 109 -12.04 12.28 0.26
N TYR A 110 -12.14 10.98 0.04
CA TYR A 110 -12.23 9.98 1.09
C TYR A 110 -11.11 10.08 2.12
N TRP A 111 -9.87 10.29 1.68
CA TRP A 111 -8.69 10.39 2.54
C TRP A 111 -8.39 11.80 3.04
N SER A 112 -9.21 12.81 2.69
CA SER A 112 -8.94 14.21 3.05
C SER A 112 -8.84 14.44 4.56
N GLY A 113 -9.65 13.73 5.37
CA GLY A 113 -9.57 13.80 6.83
C GLY A 113 -8.25 13.22 7.39
N LEU A 114 -7.75 12.12 6.81
CA LEU A 114 -6.45 11.54 7.17
C LEU A 114 -5.30 12.49 6.79
N LEU A 115 -5.35 13.08 5.61
CA LEU A 115 -4.35 14.03 5.14
C LEU A 115 -4.31 15.27 6.03
N GLN A 116 -5.46 15.81 6.42
CA GLN A 116 -5.56 16.92 7.39
C GLN A 116 -4.95 16.57 8.74
N PHE A 117 -5.17 15.34 9.23
CA PHE A 117 -4.55 14.86 10.47
C PHE A 117 -3.02 14.79 10.34
N VAL A 118 -2.49 14.23 9.24
CA VAL A 118 -1.05 14.15 9.01
C VAL A 118 -0.44 15.56 8.88
N ASP A 119 -1.10 16.47 8.16
CA ASP A 119 -0.68 17.86 8.03
C ASP A 119 -0.72 18.60 9.38
N HIS A 120 -1.66 18.25 10.27
CA HIS A 120 -1.66 18.74 11.65
C HIS A 120 -0.47 18.21 12.44
N ALA A 121 -0.18 16.90 12.31
CA ALA A 121 0.98 16.30 12.97
C ALA A 121 2.31 16.93 12.51
N VAL A 122 2.40 17.38 11.27
CA VAL A 122 3.55 18.16 10.78
C VAL A 122 3.64 19.53 11.48
N ARG A 123 2.51 20.25 11.62
CA ARG A 123 2.49 21.56 12.30
C ARG A 123 2.85 21.47 13.79
N GLU A 124 2.56 20.35 14.43
CA GLU A 124 2.84 20.09 15.84
C GLU A 124 4.19 19.35 16.05
N ASP A 125 5.03 19.25 15.01
CA ASP A 125 6.35 18.63 15.03
C ASP A 125 6.39 17.11 15.37
N PHE A 126 5.25 16.40 15.27
CA PHE A 126 5.19 14.93 15.41
C PHE A 126 5.60 14.19 14.14
N VAL A 127 5.43 14.82 12.98
CA VAL A 127 5.84 14.31 11.67
C VAL A 127 6.71 15.36 10.99
N ARG A 128 7.85 14.97 10.45
CA ARG A 128 8.69 15.87 9.66
C ARG A 128 8.06 16.15 8.31
N ALA A 129 8.24 17.34 7.76
CA ALA A 129 7.71 17.71 6.45
C ALA A 129 8.16 16.74 5.33
N GLU A 130 9.43 16.30 5.37
CA GLU A 130 9.98 15.32 4.41
C GLU A 130 9.25 13.96 4.49
N ASN A 131 8.81 13.55 5.68
CA ASN A 131 8.07 12.30 5.85
C ASN A 131 6.63 12.42 5.35
N ARG A 132 6.03 13.63 5.38
CA ARG A 132 4.73 13.90 4.75
C ARG A 132 4.79 13.71 3.23
N GLU A 133 5.92 14.01 2.61
CA GLU A 133 6.15 13.85 1.16
C GLU A 133 6.26 12.38 0.72
N LEU A 134 6.44 11.43 1.65
CA LEU A 134 6.39 10.00 1.36
C LEU A 134 5.00 9.55 0.90
N ILE A 135 3.96 10.30 1.25
CA ILE A 135 2.58 10.00 0.88
C ILE A 135 2.21 10.73 -0.41
N LEU A 136 2.18 10.00 -1.52
CA LEU A 136 1.63 10.49 -2.77
C LEU A 136 0.10 10.53 -2.68
N VAL A 137 -0.52 11.54 -3.30
CA VAL A 137 -1.98 11.67 -3.32
C VAL A 137 -2.43 11.93 -4.75
N ALA A 138 -3.47 11.23 -5.19
CA ALA A 138 -4.10 11.44 -6.48
C ALA A 138 -5.60 11.19 -6.40
N SER A 139 -6.40 11.90 -7.19
CA SER A 139 -7.85 11.72 -7.25
C SER A 139 -8.29 10.69 -8.28
N SER A 140 -7.39 10.26 -9.17
CA SER A 140 -7.66 9.26 -10.20
C SER A 140 -6.55 8.21 -10.28
N ALA A 141 -6.91 7.02 -10.75
CA ALA A 141 -5.96 5.93 -10.95
C ALA A 141 -4.86 6.28 -11.96
N GLU A 142 -5.21 7.00 -13.04
CA GLU A 142 -4.24 7.42 -14.05
C GLU A 142 -3.20 8.38 -13.48
N GLU A 143 -3.64 9.38 -12.72
CA GLU A 143 -2.76 10.33 -12.04
C GLU A 143 -1.86 9.62 -11.03
N MET A 144 -2.42 8.68 -10.25
CA MET A 144 -1.67 7.89 -9.28
C MET A 144 -0.55 7.10 -9.97
N LEU A 145 -0.85 6.36 -11.02
CA LEU A 145 0.15 5.59 -11.74
C LEU A 145 1.27 6.47 -12.30
N LYS A 146 0.94 7.65 -12.85
CA LYS A 146 1.95 8.62 -13.31
C LYS A 146 2.86 9.10 -12.17
N LYS A 147 2.29 9.38 -10.99
CA LYS A 147 3.06 9.79 -9.81
C LYS A 147 3.98 8.69 -9.31
N LEU A 148 3.51 7.44 -9.28
CA LEU A 148 4.32 6.29 -8.89
C LEU A 148 5.51 6.07 -9.85
N GLU A 149 5.29 6.13 -11.15
CA GLU A 149 6.34 5.99 -12.18
C GLU A 149 7.40 7.11 -12.09
N ALA A 150 6.96 8.33 -11.78
CA ALA A 150 7.84 9.49 -11.66
C ALA A 150 8.57 9.56 -10.32
N TRP A 151 8.12 8.80 -9.31
CA TRP A 151 8.66 8.86 -7.96
C TRP A 151 10.14 8.46 -7.90
N ARG A 152 10.88 9.11 -7.01
CA ARG A 152 12.27 8.76 -6.70
C ARG A 152 12.43 8.77 -5.17
N PRO A 153 13.19 7.83 -4.61
CA PRO A 153 13.41 7.79 -3.17
C PRO A 153 14.07 9.09 -2.67
N PRO A 154 13.60 9.65 -1.55
CA PRO A 154 14.22 10.83 -0.96
C PRO A 154 15.65 10.54 -0.50
N VAL A 155 16.58 11.47 -0.75
CA VAL A 155 18.02 11.30 -0.51
C VAL A 155 18.41 11.23 0.99
N HIS A 156 17.47 11.47 1.94
CA HIS A 156 17.78 11.75 3.35
C HIS A 156 17.25 10.75 4.40
N ILE A 157 16.88 9.51 4.01
CA ILE A 157 16.32 8.52 4.97
C ILE A 157 17.35 8.02 6.00
N GLU A 158 18.66 8.12 5.73
CA GLU A 158 19.70 7.54 6.60
C GLU A 158 19.97 8.25 7.92
N LYS A 159 19.49 9.47 8.14
CA LYS A 159 19.87 10.30 9.33
C LYS A 159 19.20 9.93 10.64
N TRP A 160 18.15 9.13 10.65
CA TRP A 160 17.43 8.80 11.90
C TRP A 160 18.21 7.91 12.86
N LEU A 161 19.01 7.00 12.34
CA LEU A 161 19.78 6.06 13.17
C LEU A 161 21.04 6.68 13.76
N ASP A 162 21.60 7.72 13.13
CA ASP A 162 22.83 8.37 13.60
C ASP A 162 22.58 9.44 14.68
N GLU A 163 21.43 10.12 14.66
CA GLU A 163 21.07 11.12 15.69
C GLU A 163 20.55 10.48 16.98
N ALA A 164 19.97 9.28 16.93
CA ALA A 164 19.53 8.54 18.12
C ALA A 164 20.67 7.97 18.95
N LYS A 165 21.91 8.06 18.50
CA LYS A 165 23.12 7.64 19.22
C LYS A 165 23.86 8.78 19.91
N ARG A 166 23.31 9.99 19.93
CA ARG A 166 23.82 11.15 20.64
C ARG A 166 22.89 11.53 21.79
#